data_7fbac376876c3e82e9824d4af8552db4
#
_entry.id   7fbac376876c3e82e9824d4af8552db4
#
_cell.length_a   1.000
_cell.length_b   1.000
_cell.length_c   1.000
_cell.angle_alpha   90.00
_cell.angle_beta   90.00
_cell.angle_gamma   90.00
#
_symmetry.space_group_name_H-M   'P 1'
#
loop_
_entity.id
_entity.type
_entity.pdbx_description
1 polymer ?
#
loop_
_entity_poly.entity_id
_entity_poly.type
_entity_poly.pdbx_seq_one_letter_code
_entity_poly.pdbx_strand_id
1 'polypeptide(L)'
;QPRGGGAVKIGQAVKMAAKSIFANKARSALTMLGIIIGLAAVIVLVSYAQGQNLAMEKLYSSMGANKISVNAYSWDGSSDVSQLLYDYCMKLSDQVVGFSPNGSVYSRPTIKYGSKTLAQDTGSSSGGAVVIGGSAISTGNQNNYPSIYLGNEQYGMCNDYTIAKGRDLSYLDVKNGSQVCVLGAATAEYLFNFANPIDQTITINGMPFRVVGVYDYKGDKSSAPANPEDNNSWVNEIISQMDKMILLPSTMTRYFNDNQPIDQFVVKVRSSEDLRPVITS
;
A
#
# COMPACT_ATOMS: atom_id res chain seq x y z
N GLN A 1 -24.31 -31.73 71.30
CA GLN A 1 -22.89 -31.90 70.84
C GLN A 1 -22.79 -31.46 69.42
N PRO A 2 -21.92 -30.49 69.08
CA PRO A 2 -21.67 -30.10 67.65
C PRO A 2 -20.68 -31.08 67.04
N ARG A 3 -21.08 -31.69 65.92
CA ARG A 3 -20.18 -32.50 65.07
C ARG A 3 -19.13 -31.59 64.39
N GLY A 4 -17.89 -31.72 64.81
CA GLY A 4 -16.75 -31.08 64.22
C GLY A 4 -16.58 -31.52 62.77
N GLY A 5 -16.86 -30.60 61.85
CA GLY A 5 -16.50 -30.73 60.44
C GLY A 5 -14.97 -30.71 60.27
N GLY A 6 -14.36 -31.89 60.09
CA GLY A 6 -12.93 -32.00 59.84
C GLY A 6 -12.55 -31.28 58.56
N ALA A 7 -11.76 -30.21 58.69
CA ALA A 7 -11.15 -29.52 57.56
C ALA A 7 -10.30 -30.53 56.76
N VAL A 8 -10.77 -30.95 55.61
CA VAL A 8 -10.00 -31.80 54.69
C VAL A 8 -8.78 -31.03 54.31
N LYS A 9 -7.59 -31.48 54.75
CA LYS A 9 -6.34 -30.82 54.36
C LYS A 9 -6.22 -30.82 52.83
N ILE A 10 -6.07 -29.66 52.25
CA ILE A 10 -5.99 -29.44 50.78
C ILE A 10 -5.08 -30.48 50.10
N GLY A 11 -3.98 -30.88 50.74
CA GLY A 11 -3.10 -31.92 50.26
C GLY A 11 -3.74 -33.33 50.17
N GLN A 12 -4.66 -33.69 51.06
CA GLN A 12 -5.40 -34.94 50.97
C GLN A 12 -6.43 -34.93 49.83
N ALA A 13 -7.10 -33.82 49.62
CA ALA A 13 -8.05 -33.63 48.53
C ALA A 13 -7.34 -33.72 47.15
N VAL A 14 -6.19 -33.06 47.00
CA VAL A 14 -5.38 -33.15 45.80
C VAL A 14 -4.88 -34.60 45.55
N LYS A 15 -4.43 -35.29 46.59
CA LYS A 15 -3.96 -36.68 46.46
C LYS A 15 -5.09 -37.64 46.07
N MET A 16 -6.30 -37.46 46.57
CA MET A 16 -7.48 -38.22 46.21
C MET A 16 -7.92 -37.94 44.77
N ALA A 17 -7.92 -36.66 44.37
CA ALA A 17 -8.23 -36.26 43.00
C ALA A 17 -7.23 -36.85 41.98
N ALA A 18 -5.94 -36.78 42.29
CA ALA A 18 -4.91 -37.39 41.44
C ALA A 18 -5.10 -38.91 41.28
N LYS A 19 -5.38 -39.60 42.42
CA LYS A 19 -5.62 -41.06 42.38
C LYS A 19 -6.87 -41.42 41.57
N SER A 20 -7.93 -40.62 41.60
CA SER A 20 -9.13 -40.81 40.78
C SER A 20 -8.87 -40.62 39.28
N ILE A 21 -8.05 -39.63 38.92
CA ILE A 21 -7.61 -39.39 37.52
C ILE A 21 -6.79 -40.58 37.00
N PHE A 22 -5.87 -41.09 37.81
CA PHE A 22 -5.04 -42.23 37.43
C PHE A 22 -5.79 -43.58 37.40
N ALA A 23 -6.92 -43.70 38.09
CA ALA A 23 -7.74 -44.91 38.06
C ALA A 23 -8.44 -45.16 36.70
N ASN A 24 -8.75 -44.08 35.94
CA ASN A 24 -9.40 -44.14 34.64
C ASN A 24 -8.59 -43.35 33.59
N LYS A 25 -7.32 -43.77 33.35
CA LYS A 25 -6.36 -43.03 32.54
C LYS A 25 -6.86 -42.68 31.11
N ALA A 26 -7.53 -43.63 30.46
CA ALA A 26 -8.01 -43.41 29.07
C ALA A 26 -9.11 -42.32 29.00
N ARG A 27 -10.06 -42.35 29.94
CA ARG A 27 -11.15 -41.36 29.98
C ARG A 27 -10.61 -39.96 30.33
N SER A 28 -9.74 -39.87 31.34
CA SER A 28 -9.13 -38.60 31.76
C SER A 28 -8.23 -38.03 30.66
N ALA A 29 -7.45 -38.87 29.96
CA ALA A 29 -6.63 -38.44 28.85
C ALA A 29 -7.49 -37.91 27.69
N LEU A 30 -8.59 -38.55 27.37
CA LEU A 30 -9.48 -38.15 26.27
C LEU A 30 -10.17 -36.82 26.56
N THR A 31 -10.62 -36.61 27.80
CA THR A 31 -11.25 -35.36 28.20
C THR A 31 -10.23 -34.18 28.24
N MET A 32 -9.03 -34.44 28.77
CA MET A 32 -7.95 -33.41 28.73
C MET A 32 -7.55 -33.08 27.31
N LEU A 33 -7.43 -34.09 26.42
CA LEU A 33 -7.11 -33.84 25.02
C LEU A 33 -8.16 -32.99 24.34
N GLY A 34 -9.45 -33.23 24.59
CA GLY A 34 -10.53 -32.38 24.06
C GLY A 34 -10.45 -30.93 24.51
N ILE A 35 -10.15 -30.71 25.80
CA ILE A 35 -9.99 -29.33 26.33
C ILE A 35 -8.76 -28.65 25.72
N ILE A 36 -7.63 -29.37 25.61
CA ILE A 36 -6.40 -28.83 25.04
C ILE A 36 -6.61 -28.44 23.57
N ILE A 37 -7.23 -29.32 22.78
CA ILE A 37 -7.53 -29.03 21.36
C ILE A 37 -8.48 -27.83 21.26
N GLY A 38 -9.54 -27.78 22.07
CA GLY A 38 -10.48 -26.66 22.07
C GLY A 38 -9.83 -25.33 22.41
N LEU A 39 -9.00 -25.32 23.46
CA LEU A 39 -8.28 -24.10 23.88
C LEU A 39 -7.24 -23.69 22.83
N ALA A 40 -6.48 -24.65 22.30
CA ALA A 40 -5.48 -24.38 21.24
C ALA A 40 -6.14 -23.78 20.00
N ALA A 41 -7.29 -24.34 19.57
CA ALA A 41 -8.03 -23.82 18.41
C ALA A 41 -8.45 -22.35 18.60
N VAL A 42 -8.94 -21.99 19.79
CA VAL A 42 -9.34 -20.60 20.11
C VAL A 42 -8.12 -19.67 20.11
N ILE A 43 -6.99 -20.10 20.71
CA ILE A 43 -5.76 -19.30 20.73
C ILE A 43 -5.27 -19.04 19.31
N VAL A 44 -5.22 -20.08 18.47
CA VAL A 44 -4.79 -19.94 17.06
C VAL A 44 -5.71 -19.00 16.30
N LEU A 45 -7.04 -19.12 16.46
CA LEU A 45 -8.00 -18.25 15.79
C LEU A 45 -7.83 -16.78 16.20
N VAL A 46 -7.70 -16.50 17.49
CA VAL A 46 -7.51 -15.14 17.99
C VAL A 46 -6.17 -14.55 17.53
N SER A 47 -5.09 -15.34 17.60
CA SER A 47 -3.78 -14.92 17.14
C SER A 47 -3.77 -14.62 15.63
N TYR A 48 -4.44 -15.44 14.84
CA TYR A 48 -4.60 -15.21 13.40
C TYR A 48 -5.36 -13.90 13.12
N ALA A 49 -6.50 -13.69 13.79
CA ALA A 49 -7.29 -12.46 13.63
C ALA A 49 -6.50 -11.19 14.01
N GLN A 50 -5.74 -11.24 15.11
CA GLN A 50 -4.88 -10.13 15.51
C GLN A 50 -3.77 -9.88 14.51
N GLY A 51 -3.14 -10.92 13.96
CA GLY A 51 -2.13 -10.80 12.92
C GLY A 51 -2.66 -10.12 11.66
N GLN A 52 -3.88 -10.47 11.21
CA GLN A 52 -4.53 -9.82 10.08
C GLN A 52 -4.83 -8.33 10.35
N ASN A 53 -5.31 -7.99 11.54
CA ASN A 53 -5.58 -6.59 11.90
C ASN A 53 -4.31 -5.74 11.87
N LEU A 54 -3.20 -6.22 12.43
CA LEU A 54 -1.90 -5.53 12.37
C LEU A 54 -1.39 -5.36 10.94
N ALA A 55 -1.59 -6.37 10.09
CA ALA A 55 -1.22 -6.30 8.69
C ALA A 55 -2.02 -5.22 7.94
N MET A 56 -3.33 -5.17 8.17
CA MET A 56 -4.20 -4.14 7.58
C MET A 56 -3.85 -2.75 8.10
N GLU A 57 -3.56 -2.59 9.39
CA GLU A 57 -3.13 -1.32 9.97
C GLU A 57 -1.84 -0.83 9.33
N LYS A 58 -0.85 -1.71 9.15
CA LYS A 58 0.41 -1.40 8.45
C LYS A 58 0.15 -0.96 7.01
N LEU A 59 -0.75 -1.65 6.30
CA LEU A 59 -1.10 -1.30 4.93
C LEU A 59 -1.78 0.07 4.87
N TYR A 60 -2.79 0.33 5.69
CA TYR A 60 -3.47 1.63 5.71
C TYR A 60 -2.53 2.77 6.12
N SER A 61 -1.64 2.56 7.08
CA SER A 61 -0.66 3.57 7.45
C SER A 61 0.32 3.90 6.33
N SER A 62 0.73 2.90 5.53
CA SER A 62 1.60 3.11 4.37
C SER A 62 0.91 3.84 3.21
N MET A 63 -0.40 3.75 3.12
CA MET A 63 -1.20 4.39 2.06
C MET A 63 -1.60 5.84 2.36
N GLY A 64 -1.48 6.27 3.62
CA GLY A 64 -1.94 7.57 4.10
C GLY A 64 -3.38 7.56 4.62
N ALA A 65 -3.56 8.07 5.85
CA ALA A 65 -4.82 7.93 6.58
C ALA A 65 -5.92 8.90 6.12
N ASN A 66 -5.58 10.09 5.66
CA ASN A 66 -6.54 11.17 5.41
C ASN A 66 -6.71 11.44 3.91
N LYS A 67 -7.02 10.39 3.15
CA LYS A 67 -7.08 10.43 1.69
C LYS A 67 -8.47 10.02 1.18
N ILE A 68 -9.04 10.83 0.29
CA ILE A 68 -10.26 10.53 -0.45
C ILE A 68 -9.87 10.27 -1.89
N SER A 69 -10.27 9.13 -2.44
CA SER A 69 -10.14 8.84 -3.86
C SER A 69 -11.44 9.18 -4.56
N VAL A 70 -11.36 10.03 -5.57
CA VAL A 70 -12.50 10.50 -6.35
C VAL A 70 -12.36 9.95 -7.76
N ASN A 71 -13.40 9.28 -8.26
CA ASN A 71 -13.51 8.91 -9.66
C ASN A 71 -14.56 9.84 -10.29
N ALA A 72 -14.14 10.62 -11.27
CA ALA A 72 -15.01 11.59 -11.93
C ALA A 72 -14.91 11.42 -13.45
N TYR A 73 -16.04 11.19 -14.07
CA TYR A 73 -16.15 11.00 -15.52
C TYR A 73 -16.95 12.15 -16.14
N SER A 74 -16.45 12.68 -17.26
CA SER A 74 -17.27 13.53 -18.12
C SER A 74 -18.00 12.64 -19.14
N TRP A 75 -19.33 12.68 -19.17
CA TRP A 75 -20.14 11.88 -20.09
C TRP A 75 -19.95 12.26 -21.56
N ASP A 76 -19.58 13.52 -21.81
CA ASP A 76 -19.39 14.07 -23.16
C ASP A 76 -17.90 14.16 -23.55
N GLY A 77 -16.97 13.82 -22.63
CA GLY A 77 -15.53 13.88 -22.85
C GLY A 77 -14.97 15.29 -23.09
N SER A 78 -15.78 16.34 -22.95
CA SER A 78 -15.45 17.70 -23.34
C SER A 78 -15.05 18.60 -22.17
N SER A 79 -15.43 18.27 -20.94
CA SER A 79 -15.13 19.08 -19.77
C SER A 79 -13.91 18.56 -19.01
N ASP A 80 -12.97 19.44 -18.73
CA ASP A 80 -11.84 19.17 -17.84
C ASP A 80 -12.34 19.13 -16.39
N VAL A 81 -12.75 17.92 -15.96
CA VAL A 81 -13.26 17.67 -14.62
C VAL A 81 -12.18 17.98 -13.57
N SER A 82 -10.91 17.91 -13.94
CA SER A 82 -9.80 18.15 -13.03
C SER A 82 -9.77 19.58 -12.54
N GLN A 83 -10.04 20.55 -13.42
CA GLN A 83 -10.09 21.97 -13.06
C GLN A 83 -11.29 22.28 -12.16
N LEU A 84 -12.44 21.68 -12.47
CA LEU A 84 -13.67 21.85 -11.67
C LEU A 84 -13.49 21.32 -10.24
N LEU A 85 -12.89 20.13 -10.11
CA LEU A 85 -12.57 19.54 -8.81
C LEU A 85 -11.50 20.33 -8.07
N TYR A 86 -10.48 20.81 -8.77
CA TYR A 86 -9.46 21.66 -8.17
C TYR A 86 -10.07 22.93 -7.58
N ASP A 87 -10.89 23.64 -8.36
CA ASP A 87 -11.56 24.88 -7.91
C ASP A 87 -12.51 24.62 -6.74
N TYR A 88 -13.16 23.46 -6.71
CA TYR A 88 -13.99 23.03 -5.60
C TYR A 88 -13.16 22.75 -4.34
N CYS A 89 -12.09 21.98 -4.46
CA CYS A 89 -11.18 21.69 -3.36
C CYS A 89 -10.55 22.97 -2.77
N MET A 90 -10.24 23.95 -3.62
CA MET A 90 -9.72 25.24 -3.17
C MET A 90 -10.72 26.06 -2.34
N LYS A 91 -12.02 25.89 -2.59
CA LYS A 91 -13.07 26.49 -1.73
C LYS A 91 -13.14 25.85 -0.35
N LEU A 92 -12.72 24.58 -0.23
CA LEU A 92 -12.68 23.83 1.02
C LEU A 92 -11.28 23.84 1.66
N SER A 93 -10.49 24.88 1.44
CA SER A 93 -9.08 24.99 1.88
C SER A 93 -8.87 24.82 3.38
N ASP A 94 -9.91 25.01 4.21
CA ASP A 94 -9.84 24.78 5.65
C ASP A 94 -9.77 23.29 6.00
N GLN A 95 -10.34 22.42 5.17
CA GLN A 95 -10.45 20.98 5.37
C GLN A 95 -9.53 20.20 4.42
N VAL A 96 -9.33 20.70 3.20
CA VAL A 96 -8.50 20.07 2.17
C VAL A 96 -7.08 20.61 2.21
N VAL A 97 -6.11 19.72 2.30
CA VAL A 97 -4.68 20.05 2.30
C VAL A 97 -4.08 19.98 0.91
N GLY A 98 -4.56 19.07 0.07
CA GLY A 98 -4.03 18.90 -1.27
C GLY A 98 -4.97 18.15 -2.19
N PHE A 99 -4.76 18.37 -3.48
CA PHE A 99 -5.47 17.74 -4.58
C PHE A 99 -4.48 17.31 -5.66
N SER A 100 -4.59 16.07 -6.12
CA SER A 100 -3.75 15.59 -7.21
C SER A 100 -4.54 14.70 -8.17
N PRO A 101 -4.36 14.87 -9.48
CA PRO A 101 -4.66 13.81 -10.43
C PRO A 101 -3.88 12.54 -10.08
N ASN A 102 -4.49 11.38 -10.29
CA ASN A 102 -3.91 10.07 -10.03
C ASN A 102 -4.07 9.16 -11.26
N GLY A 103 -3.59 9.67 -12.39
CA GLY A 103 -3.62 8.92 -13.64
C GLY A 103 -2.64 7.75 -13.61
N SER A 104 -2.99 6.66 -14.27
CA SER A 104 -2.12 5.50 -14.47
C SER A 104 -1.82 5.30 -15.96
N VAL A 105 -0.58 4.92 -16.29
CA VAL A 105 -0.21 4.53 -17.63
C VAL A 105 -0.39 3.03 -17.79
N TYR A 106 -1.38 2.63 -18.59
CA TYR A 106 -1.73 1.22 -18.76
C TYR A 106 -0.91 0.50 -19.83
N SER A 107 -0.30 1.25 -20.77
CA SER A 107 0.40 0.71 -21.94
C SER A 107 1.73 0.02 -21.62
N ARG A 108 2.23 0.12 -20.39
CA ARG A 108 3.52 -0.44 -19.93
C ARG A 108 4.67 -0.17 -20.91
N PRO A 109 5.05 1.09 -21.11
CA PRO A 109 6.10 1.45 -22.06
C PRO A 109 7.46 0.93 -21.63
N THR A 110 8.34 0.64 -22.59
CA THR A 110 9.71 0.20 -22.29
C THR A 110 10.51 1.31 -21.60
N ILE A 111 11.10 1.00 -20.44
CA ILE A 111 11.94 1.92 -19.67
C ILE A 111 13.40 1.48 -19.82
N LYS A 112 14.30 2.41 -20.12
CA LYS A 112 15.73 2.11 -20.28
C LYS A 112 16.62 3.12 -19.54
N TYR A 113 17.68 2.59 -18.94
CA TYR A 113 18.79 3.39 -18.43
C TYR A 113 20.10 2.65 -18.69
N GLY A 114 20.99 3.24 -19.51
CA GLY A 114 22.20 2.59 -19.94
C GLY A 114 21.92 1.26 -20.66
N SER A 115 22.51 0.18 -20.16
CA SER A 115 22.27 -1.19 -20.66
C SER A 115 21.05 -1.87 -20.05
N LYS A 116 20.47 -1.30 -18.99
CA LYS A 116 19.29 -1.87 -18.32
C LYS A 116 18.02 -1.51 -19.06
N THR A 117 17.18 -2.52 -19.27
CA THR A 117 15.86 -2.37 -19.89
C THR A 117 14.81 -3.04 -19.01
N LEU A 118 13.78 -2.28 -18.67
CA LEU A 118 12.55 -2.79 -18.09
C LEU A 118 11.49 -2.80 -19.19
N ALA A 119 11.13 -3.97 -19.62
CA ALA A 119 10.05 -4.20 -20.57
C ALA A 119 9.08 -5.20 -19.96
N GLN A 120 7.85 -5.19 -20.42
CA GLN A 120 6.92 -6.23 -20.04
C GLN A 120 7.40 -7.56 -20.64
N ASP A 121 7.65 -8.55 -19.79
CA ASP A 121 7.70 -9.93 -20.27
C ASP A 121 6.33 -10.33 -20.79
N THR A 122 6.26 -10.74 -22.04
CA THR A 122 5.02 -11.27 -22.65
C THR A 122 4.64 -12.66 -22.11
N GLY A 123 5.39 -13.16 -21.12
CA GLY A 123 5.07 -14.36 -20.37
C GLY A 123 3.83 -14.14 -19.50
N SER A 124 2.83 -14.94 -19.76
CA SER A 124 1.53 -14.96 -19.09
C SER A 124 1.67 -15.00 -17.56
N SER A 125 1.80 -13.87 -16.91
CA SER A 125 1.63 -13.78 -15.46
C SER A 125 0.19 -13.38 -15.17
N SER A 126 -0.59 -14.33 -14.73
CA SER A 126 -1.92 -14.16 -14.17
C SER A 126 -1.82 -13.42 -12.83
N GLY A 127 -1.45 -12.15 -12.87
CA GLY A 127 -1.43 -11.28 -11.68
C GLY A 127 -2.79 -10.62 -11.51
N GLY A 128 -3.37 -10.71 -10.31
CA GLY A 128 -4.52 -9.92 -9.93
C GLY A 128 -4.13 -8.45 -9.72
N ALA A 129 -5.06 -7.53 -9.94
CA ALA A 129 -4.92 -6.16 -9.47
C ALA A 129 -5.76 -5.97 -8.21
N VAL A 130 -5.16 -5.41 -7.17
CA VAL A 130 -5.89 -4.97 -5.98
C VAL A 130 -6.08 -3.47 -6.08
N VAL A 131 -7.33 -3.02 -6.06
CA VAL A 131 -7.64 -1.59 -6.02
C VAL A 131 -7.74 -1.17 -4.56
N ILE A 132 -6.80 -0.35 -4.11
CA ILE A 132 -6.76 0.15 -2.76
C ILE A 132 -6.66 1.68 -2.80
N GLY A 133 -7.62 2.36 -2.19
CA GLY A 133 -7.64 3.82 -2.13
C GLY A 133 -7.67 4.50 -3.50
N GLY A 134 -8.34 3.88 -4.51
CA GLY A 134 -8.47 4.40 -5.87
C GLY A 134 -7.28 4.13 -6.78
N SER A 135 -6.20 3.54 -6.29
CA SER A 135 -5.05 3.14 -7.10
C SER A 135 -5.08 1.63 -7.36
N ALA A 136 -4.95 1.23 -8.61
CA ALA A 136 -4.79 -0.18 -8.96
C ALA A 136 -3.33 -0.60 -8.73
N ILE A 137 -3.10 -1.47 -7.77
CA ILE A 137 -1.80 -2.07 -7.50
C ILE A 137 -1.80 -3.48 -8.08
N SER A 138 -0.92 -3.73 -9.04
CA SER A 138 -0.78 -5.07 -9.64
C SER A 138 -0.11 -6.00 -8.63
N THR A 139 -0.85 -6.98 -8.14
CA THR A 139 -0.31 -8.07 -7.32
C THR A 139 0.01 -9.26 -8.22
N GLY A 140 1.23 -9.73 -8.21
CA GLY A 140 1.65 -10.91 -8.97
C GLY A 140 2.58 -10.64 -10.15
N ASN A 141 3.02 -9.40 -10.35
CA ASN A 141 4.10 -9.13 -11.28
C ASN A 141 5.44 -9.30 -10.54
N GLN A 142 6.04 -10.47 -10.59
CA GLN A 142 7.38 -10.74 -10.04
C GLN A 142 8.49 -9.98 -10.79
N ASN A 143 8.13 -9.28 -11.87
CA ASN A 143 9.05 -8.45 -12.62
C ASN A 143 9.21 -7.09 -11.95
N ASN A 144 10.42 -6.56 -11.94
CA ASN A 144 10.74 -5.24 -11.38
C ASN A 144 10.17 -4.07 -12.20
N TYR A 145 9.09 -4.30 -12.95
CA TYR A 145 8.46 -3.27 -13.77
C TYR A 145 7.68 -2.29 -12.89
N PRO A 146 8.03 -0.99 -12.89
CA PRO A 146 7.37 0.00 -12.06
C PRO A 146 6.01 0.41 -12.62
N SER A 147 5.08 0.74 -11.73
CA SER A 147 3.85 1.43 -12.11
C SER A 147 4.17 2.89 -12.47
N ILE A 148 3.63 3.37 -13.59
CA ILE A 148 3.83 4.76 -14.02
C ILE A 148 2.56 5.54 -13.71
N TYR A 149 2.71 6.58 -12.88
CA TYR A 149 1.63 7.48 -12.48
C TYR A 149 1.79 8.84 -13.12
N LEU A 150 0.65 9.49 -13.34
CA LEU A 150 0.51 10.83 -13.90
C LEU A 150 -0.10 11.72 -12.84
N GLY A 151 0.67 12.65 -12.31
CA GLY A 151 0.25 13.51 -11.20
C GLY A 151 0.73 14.94 -11.33
N ASN A 152 0.38 15.75 -10.32
CA ASN A 152 0.84 17.12 -10.19
C ASN A 152 1.89 17.26 -9.07
N GLU A 153 2.25 18.50 -8.71
CA GLU A 153 3.22 18.83 -7.66
C GLU A 153 2.77 18.45 -6.25
N GLN A 154 1.48 18.13 -6.07
CA GLN A 154 0.92 17.72 -4.78
C GLN A 154 0.76 16.20 -4.67
N TYR A 155 1.15 15.46 -5.71
CA TYR A 155 0.99 14.00 -5.75
C TYR A 155 1.67 13.30 -4.57
N GLY A 156 2.94 13.64 -4.30
CA GLY A 156 3.69 13.08 -3.18
C GLY A 156 3.00 13.34 -1.85
N MET A 157 2.60 14.58 -1.60
CA MET A 157 1.89 14.97 -0.40
C MET A 157 0.52 14.26 -0.26
N CYS A 158 -0.26 14.17 -1.34
CA CYS A 158 -1.58 13.53 -1.33
C CYS A 158 -1.50 12.02 -1.09
N ASN A 159 -0.42 11.39 -1.52
CA ASN A 159 -0.20 9.94 -1.39
C ASN A 159 0.80 9.58 -0.28
N ASP A 160 1.16 10.52 0.60
CA ASP A 160 2.11 10.34 1.71
C ASP A 160 3.46 9.75 1.28
N TYR A 161 3.99 10.23 0.16
CA TYR A 161 5.37 9.99 -0.22
C TYR A 161 6.26 11.13 0.32
N THR A 162 7.39 10.75 0.86
CA THR A 162 8.45 11.67 1.27
C THR A 162 9.61 11.62 0.28
N ILE A 163 10.24 12.77 0.02
CA ILE A 163 11.41 12.84 -0.86
C ILE A 163 12.65 12.42 -0.08
N ALA A 164 13.34 11.38 -0.57
CA ALA A 164 14.64 10.95 -0.03
C ALA A 164 15.80 11.71 -0.65
N LYS A 165 15.71 12.03 -1.96
CA LYS A 165 16.75 12.77 -2.69
C LYS A 165 16.10 13.67 -3.76
N GLY A 166 16.69 14.84 -3.98
CA GLY A 166 16.22 15.78 -5.00
C GLY A 166 14.96 16.53 -4.57
N ARG A 167 13.99 16.67 -5.48
CA ARG A 167 12.74 17.37 -5.28
C ARG A 167 11.57 16.64 -5.92
N ASP A 168 10.36 16.95 -5.49
CA ASP A 168 9.13 16.52 -6.16
C ASP A 168 8.90 17.30 -7.45
N LEU A 169 7.87 16.94 -8.21
CA LEU A 169 7.42 17.74 -9.34
C LEU A 169 7.12 19.16 -8.88
N SER A 170 7.40 20.13 -9.71
CA SER A 170 6.97 21.52 -9.48
C SER A 170 5.77 21.86 -10.34
N TYR A 171 5.02 22.87 -9.94
CA TYR A 171 3.93 23.43 -10.75
C TYR A 171 4.38 23.77 -12.18
N LEU A 172 5.60 24.31 -12.34
CA LEU A 172 6.14 24.65 -13.65
C LEU A 172 6.44 23.40 -14.50
N ASP A 173 6.86 22.29 -13.87
CA ASP A 173 7.09 21.03 -14.59
C ASP A 173 5.78 20.51 -15.19
N VAL A 174 4.70 20.57 -14.39
CA VAL A 174 3.37 20.14 -14.84
C VAL A 174 2.84 21.08 -15.92
N LYS A 175 2.86 22.39 -15.67
CA LYS A 175 2.33 23.41 -16.59
C LYS A 175 3.00 23.40 -17.95
N ASN A 176 4.33 23.26 -17.97
CA ASN A 176 5.12 23.28 -19.21
C ASN A 176 5.19 21.91 -19.88
N GLY A 177 4.66 20.85 -19.26
CA GLY A 177 4.83 19.48 -19.77
C GLY A 177 6.30 19.09 -19.85
N SER A 178 7.08 19.42 -18.81
CA SER A 178 8.51 19.13 -18.78
C SER A 178 8.77 17.63 -18.76
N GLN A 179 9.77 17.16 -19.51
CA GLN A 179 10.19 15.76 -19.50
C GLN A 179 11.05 15.47 -18.26
N VAL A 180 10.40 15.46 -17.10
CA VAL A 180 11.01 15.13 -15.81
C VAL A 180 10.23 14.02 -15.13
N CYS A 181 10.90 13.30 -14.24
CA CYS A 181 10.26 12.22 -13.48
C CYS A 181 10.78 12.17 -12.05
N VAL A 182 9.94 11.66 -11.15
CA VAL A 182 10.31 11.26 -9.80
C VAL A 182 10.20 9.74 -9.70
N LEU A 183 11.21 9.11 -9.14
CA LEU A 183 11.28 7.65 -9.02
C LEU A 183 10.88 7.20 -7.62
N GLY A 184 10.23 6.05 -7.52
CA GLY A 184 10.13 5.32 -6.26
C GLY A 184 11.47 4.72 -5.87
N ALA A 185 11.68 4.49 -4.57
CA ALA A 185 12.95 4.01 -4.03
C ALA A 185 13.44 2.72 -4.68
N ALA A 186 12.57 1.72 -4.82
CA ALA A 186 12.91 0.43 -5.42
C ALA A 186 13.24 0.53 -6.91
N THR A 187 12.56 1.42 -7.65
CA THR A 187 12.86 1.68 -9.06
C THR A 187 14.22 2.35 -9.22
N ALA A 188 14.53 3.33 -8.37
CA ALA A 188 15.82 4.01 -8.39
C ALA A 188 16.97 3.05 -8.06
N GLU A 189 16.80 2.20 -7.04
CA GLU A 189 17.79 1.19 -6.68
C GLU A 189 18.04 0.19 -7.81
N TYR A 190 16.97 -0.31 -8.44
CA TYR A 190 17.09 -1.24 -9.54
C TYR A 190 17.82 -0.64 -10.76
N LEU A 191 17.44 0.56 -11.17
CA LEU A 191 18.01 1.20 -12.38
C LEU A 191 19.44 1.65 -12.14
N PHE A 192 19.74 2.26 -11.01
CA PHE A 192 20.99 2.96 -10.75
C PHE A 192 22.00 2.21 -9.86
N ASN A 193 21.66 1.03 -9.31
CA ASN A 193 22.55 0.25 -8.43
C ASN A 193 23.21 1.12 -7.35
N PHE A 194 22.42 1.88 -6.60
CA PHE A 194 22.85 2.81 -5.55
C PHE A 194 23.64 4.04 -6.03
N ALA A 195 23.90 4.21 -7.33
CA ALA A 195 24.45 5.47 -7.85
C ALA A 195 23.43 6.60 -7.67
N ASN A 196 23.90 7.85 -7.70
CA ASN A 196 22.99 8.99 -7.60
C ASN A 196 22.13 9.11 -8.85
N PRO A 197 20.80 8.96 -8.76
CA PRO A 197 19.92 9.06 -9.92
C PRO A 197 19.56 10.50 -10.31
N ILE A 198 19.80 11.48 -9.42
CA ILE A 198 19.40 12.88 -9.67
C ILE A 198 20.18 13.44 -10.86
N ASP A 199 19.46 14.16 -11.73
CA ASP A 199 19.91 14.74 -12.99
C ASP A 199 20.32 13.70 -14.06
N GLN A 200 20.15 12.41 -13.78
CA GLN A 200 20.30 11.38 -14.81
C GLN A 200 19.06 11.32 -15.72
N THR A 201 19.26 10.82 -16.93
CA THR A 201 18.17 10.69 -17.90
C THR A 201 17.83 9.22 -18.12
N ILE A 202 16.57 8.87 -17.91
CA ILE A 202 15.99 7.58 -18.31
C ILE A 202 15.17 7.77 -19.58
N THR A 203 14.97 6.72 -20.36
CA THR A 203 14.07 6.77 -21.52
C THR A 203 12.83 5.93 -21.24
N ILE A 204 11.66 6.49 -21.50
CA ILE A 204 10.37 5.82 -21.39
C ILE A 204 9.73 5.84 -22.78
N ASN A 205 9.55 4.68 -23.38
CA ASN A 205 9.09 4.53 -24.77
C ASN A 205 9.88 5.37 -25.77
N GLY A 206 11.22 5.45 -25.56
CA GLY A 206 12.12 6.23 -26.41
C GLY A 206 12.20 7.73 -26.08
N MET A 207 11.31 8.26 -25.25
CA MET A 207 11.35 9.65 -24.80
C MET A 207 12.27 9.83 -23.59
N PRO A 208 13.16 10.83 -23.57
CA PRO A 208 14.05 11.09 -22.45
C PRO A 208 13.31 11.79 -21.31
N PHE A 209 13.53 11.34 -20.08
CA PHE A 209 13.03 11.96 -18.86
C PHE A 209 14.18 12.16 -17.89
N ARG A 210 14.37 13.39 -17.41
CA ARG A 210 15.35 13.70 -16.39
C ARG A 210 14.80 13.39 -15.01
N VAL A 211 15.56 12.64 -14.22
CA VAL A 211 15.20 12.32 -12.83
C VAL A 211 15.46 13.54 -11.96
N VAL A 212 14.40 14.09 -11.34
CA VAL A 212 14.47 15.27 -10.47
C VAL A 212 14.35 14.92 -9.00
N GLY A 213 13.83 13.75 -8.68
CA GLY A 213 13.66 13.30 -7.31
C GLY A 213 13.55 11.79 -7.18
N VAL A 214 13.71 11.34 -5.94
CA VAL A 214 13.49 9.96 -5.53
C VAL A 214 12.70 9.98 -4.24
N TYR A 215 11.59 9.25 -4.21
CA TYR A 215 10.82 9.02 -2.99
C TYR A 215 11.52 8.04 -2.06
N ASP A 216 11.29 8.18 -0.78
CA ASP A 216 11.75 7.20 0.22
C ASP A 216 10.86 5.95 0.20
N TYR A 217 11.35 4.88 0.80
CA TYR A 217 10.56 3.66 0.95
C TYR A 217 9.33 3.89 1.83
N LYS A 218 8.18 3.39 1.40
CA LYS A 218 6.96 3.36 2.24
C LYS A 218 6.99 2.26 3.28
N GLY A 219 7.71 1.18 3.02
CA GLY A 219 7.92 0.08 3.94
C GLY A 219 9.29 0.12 4.60
N ASP A 220 9.48 -0.70 5.64
CA ASP A 220 10.80 -0.93 6.21
C ASP A 220 11.73 -1.55 5.16
N LYS A 221 12.92 -0.96 4.97
CA LYS A 221 13.99 -1.52 4.13
C LYS A 221 14.38 -2.95 4.52
N SER A 222 14.07 -3.35 5.75
CA SER A 222 14.30 -4.69 6.27
C SER A 222 13.24 -5.71 5.88
N SER A 223 12.18 -5.28 5.19
CA SER A 223 11.23 -6.20 4.58
C SER A 223 11.92 -6.87 3.39
N ALA A 224 12.90 -7.74 3.69
CA ALA A 224 13.38 -8.76 2.77
C ALA A 224 12.16 -9.42 2.12
N PRO A 225 12.27 -9.92 0.86
CA PRO A 225 11.18 -10.59 0.20
C PRO A 225 10.55 -11.54 1.22
N ALA A 226 9.29 -11.27 1.53
CA ALA A 226 8.58 -11.92 2.62
C ALA A 226 8.76 -13.43 2.47
N ASN A 227 9.15 -14.08 3.56
CA ASN A 227 9.13 -15.52 3.60
C ASN A 227 7.72 -15.96 3.14
N PRO A 228 7.55 -16.79 2.10
CA PRO A 228 6.24 -17.22 1.61
C PRO A 228 5.34 -17.84 2.68
N GLU A 229 5.95 -18.26 3.80
CA GLU A 229 5.27 -18.80 4.97
C GLU A 229 4.69 -17.72 5.91
N ASP A 230 5.02 -16.44 5.68
CA ASP A 230 4.47 -15.35 6.48
C ASP A 230 3.04 -15.02 6.00
N ASN A 231 2.05 -15.19 6.86
CA ASN A 231 0.64 -14.92 6.55
C ASN A 231 0.37 -13.47 6.10
N ASN A 232 1.35 -12.57 6.26
CA ASN A 232 1.31 -11.16 5.88
C ASN A 232 2.16 -10.85 4.65
N SER A 233 2.66 -11.85 3.94
CA SER A 233 3.53 -11.69 2.77
C SER A 233 2.90 -10.81 1.69
N TRP A 234 1.57 -10.91 1.51
CA TRP A 234 0.82 -10.11 0.55
C TRP A 234 0.82 -8.60 0.86
N VAL A 235 0.80 -8.20 2.14
CA VAL A 235 0.89 -6.79 2.55
C VAL A 235 2.26 -6.21 2.19
N ASN A 236 3.33 -6.94 2.50
CA ASN A 236 4.68 -6.53 2.17
C ASN A 236 4.89 -6.46 0.65
N GLU A 237 4.26 -7.37 -0.11
CA GLU A 237 4.28 -7.32 -1.58
C GLU A 237 3.59 -6.07 -2.10
N ILE A 238 2.40 -5.72 -1.59
CA ILE A 238 1.68 -4.48 -1.96
C ILE A 238 2.54 -3.25 -1.64
N ILE A 239 3.12 -3.16 -0.45
CA ILE A 239 3.98 -2.04 -0.06
C ILE A 239 5.21 -1.97 -0.98
N SER A 240 5.85 -3.11 -1.28
CA SER A 240 6.96 -3.17 -2.23
C SER A 240 6.59 -2.70 -3.64
N GLN A 241 5.37 -2.97 -4.09
CA GLN A 241 4.88 -2.47 -5.37
C GLN A 241 4.66 -0.94 -5.36
N MET A 242 4.29 -0.35 -4.22
CA MET A 242 4.20 1.11 -4.07
C MET A 242 5.57 1.78 -4.24
N ASP A 243 6.66 1.11 -3.83
CA ASP A 243 8.02 1.60 -3.97
C ASP A 243 8.57 1.44 -5.41
N LYS A 244 7.91 0.59 -6.22
CA LYS A 244 8.19 0.39 -7.64
C LYS A 244 7.31 1.31 -8.49
N MET A 245 7.62 2.60 -8.51
CA MET A 245 6.85 3.58 -9.26
C MET A 245 7.71 4.59 -10.00
N ILE A 246 7.11 5.23 -10.99
CA ILE A 246 7.61 6.42 -11.67
C ILE A 246 6.47 7.43 -11.72
N LEU A 247 6.69 8.63 -11.22
CA LEU A 247 5.75 9.74 -11.33
C LEU A 247 6.17 10.66 -12.48
N LEU A 248 5.24 10.95 -13.37
CA LEU A 248 5.36 11.90 -14.47
C LEU A 248 4.36 13.04 -14.32
N PRO A 249 4.61 14.20 -14.90
CA PRO A 249 3.61 15.28 -14.99
C PRO A 249 2.31 14.81 -15.62
N SER A 250 1.16 15.20 -15.08
CA SER A 250 -0.17 14.80 -15.58
C SER A 250 -0.40 15.20 -17.05
N THR A 251 0.26 16.24 -17.53
CA THR A 251 0.23 16.68 -18.93
C THR A 251 0.84 15.69 -19.91
N MET A 252 1.53 14.65 -19.43
CA MET A 252 2.07 13.57 -20.26
C MET A 252 1.01 12.57 -20.74
N THR A 253 -0.26 12.68 -20.35
CA THR A 253 -1.38 11.86 -20.85
C THR A 253 -1.42 11.79 -22.36
N ARG A 254 -1.11 12.90 -23.04
CA ARG A 254 -1.07 12.99 -24.51
C ARG A 254 -0.08 12.02 -25.19
N TYR A 255 0.92 11.55 -24.45
CA TYR A 255 1.95 10.66 -25.01
C TYR A 255 1.75 9.20 -24.61
N PHE A 256 1.05 8.93 -23.52
CA PHE A 256 0.95 7.60 -22.97
C PHE A 256 -0.47 7.04 -22.93
N ASN A 257 -1.48 7.91 -22.87
CA ASN A 257 -2.88 7.52 -22.74
C ASN A 257 -3.76 8.14 -23.84
N ASP A 258 -3.23 8.35 -25.05
CA ASP A 258 -3.96 8.90 -26.20
C ASP A 258 -4.73 10.20 -25.87
N ASN A 259 -4.15 11.03 -25.00
CA ASN A 259 -4.74 12.25 -24.48
C ASN A 259 -6.09 12.05 -23.76
N GLN A 260 -6.36 10.86 -23.26
CA GLN A 260 -7.56 10.62 -22.45
C GLN A 260 -7.46 11.43 -21.16
N PRO A 261 -8.54 12.10 -20.74
CA PRO A 261 -8.56 12.81 -19.46
C PRO A 261 -8.32 11.85 -18.30
N ILE A 262 -7.67 12.35 -17.25
CA ILE A 262 -7.52 11.59 -16.01
C ILE A 262 -8.87 11.63 -15.30
N ASP A 263 -9.38 10.46 -14.95
CA ASP A 263 -10.66 10.25 -14.29
C ASP A 263 -10.53 9.94 -12.78
N GLN A 264 -9.30 9.72 -12.33
CA GLN A 264 -9.00 9.42 -10.94
C GLN A 264 -8.24 10.57 -10.28
N PHE A 265 -8.70 10.95 -9.10
CA PHE A 265 -8.13 12.05 -8.32
C PHE A 265 -7.99 11.63 -6.86
N VAL A 266 -7.02 12.24 -6.21
CA VAL A 266 -6.80 12.07 -4.77
C VAL A 266 -6.89 13.42 -4.10
N VAL A 267 -7.71 13.47 -3.06
CA VAL A 267 -7.87 14.63 -2.19
C VAL A 267 -7.34 14.26 -0.82
N LYS A 268 -6.40 15.04 -0.30
CA LYS A 268 -5.90 14.88 1.07
C LYS A 268 -6.60 15.85 1.99
N VAL A 269 -7.25 15.34 3.02
CA VAL A 269 -7.87 16.15 4.07
C VAL A 269 -6.95 16.30 5.27
N ARG A 270 -7.19 17.33 6.08
CA ARG A 270 -6.34 17.69 7.22
C ARG A 270 -6.42 16.66 8.33
N SER A 271 -7.62 16.17 8.62
CA SER A 271 -7.86 15.17 9.67
C SER A 271 -8.83 14.10 9.19
N SER A 272 -8.86 12.97 9.90
CA SER A 272 -9.85 11.91 9.65
C SER A 272 -11.29 12.36 9.93
N GLU A 273 -11.49 13.40 10.74
CA GLU A 273 -12.80 13.97 11.04
C GLU A 273 -13.36 14.77 9.85
N ASP A 274 -12.47 15.34 9.02
CA ASP A 274 -12.84 16.10 7.83
C ASP A 274 -13.26 15.22 6.65
N LEU A 275 -13.02 13.90 6.71
CA LEU A 275 -13.37 12.97 5.64
C LEU A 275 -14.88 13.00 5.32
N ARG A 276 -15.74 12.88 6.32
CA ARG A 276 -17.19 12.86 6.12
C ARG A 276 -17.75 14.18 5.61
N PRO A 277 -17.43 15.35 6.20
CA PRO A 277 -17.87 16.63 5.69
C PRO A 277 -17.49 16.87 4.21
N VAL A 278 -16.25 16.55 3.84
CA VAL A 278 -15.75 16.74 2.47
C VAL A 278 -16.42 15.79 1.47
N ILE A 279 -16.79 14.57 1.87
CA ILE A 279 -17.49 13.61 1.00
C ILE A 279 -18.95 14.03 0.78
N THR A 280 -19.57 14.69 1.75
CA THR A 280 -21.00 15.03 1.71
C THR A 280 -21.26 16.44 1.20
N SER A 281 -20.27 17.28 1.06
CA SER A 281 -20.34 18.64 0.50
C SER A 281 -20.35 18.64 -1.03
#